data_7f79cc9adf215028504abf1066ff2426
#
_entry.id   7f79cc9adf215028504abf1066ff2426
#
_cell.length_a   1.000
_cell.length_b   1.000
_cell.length_c   1.000
_cell.angle_alpha   90.00
_cell.angle_beta   90.00
_cell.angle_gamma   90.00
#
_symmetry.space_group_name_H-M   'P 1'
#
loop_
_entity.id
_entity.type
_entity.pdbx_description
1 polymer ?
#
loop_
_entity_poly.entity_id
_entity_poly.type
_entity_poly.pdbx_seq_one_letter_code
_entity_poly.pdbx_strand_id
1 'polypeptide(L)'
;MKKIIGKGLYYVTDWRIWYVIVLVVLIQMYPVAVSDGQDNSNQLPNSEELSNSINSSFDVRGIDVSHHNNEIDWAEVGLKKGSGQTHFCFMKATEGGDFIDKRFVHNWSEAKRHGIAKGAYHFYRPDIAPEIQAKNFIQNVWLSEGDFAPVLDFEVQGRNRRQHRHLTKNVTKWLEIVEAAYGIKPIIYTNLHIYNQYIKGTPLDEYPIWASQYNTEQLIGFDDANVFFWQHSQTGKTDGIVGDVDHNVYLGTYLDLFKLKVKRSRENDG
;
A
#
# COMPACT_ATOMS: atom_id res chain seq x y z
N MET A 1 -34.87 -36.10 -32.03
CA MET A 1 -33.51 -35.89 -31.49
C MET A 1 -33.36 -34.41 -31.12
N LYS A 2 -33.50 -34.06 -29.86
CA LYS A 2 -33.26 -32.67 -29.36
C LYS A 2 -31.88 -32.61 -28.71
N LYS A 3 -30.96 -31.82 -29.26
CA LYS A 3 -29.70 -31.49 -28.64
C LYS A 3 -29.94 -30.42 -27.56
N ILE A 4 -29.65 -30.75 -26.33
CA ILE A 4 -29.60 -29.81 -25.21
C ILE A 4 -28.19 -29.25 -25.18
N ILE A 5 -28.06 -27.96 -25.45
CA ILE A 5 -26.79 -27.22 -25.27
C ILE A 5 -26.85 -26.69 -23.86
N GLY A 6 -25.98 -27.23 -22.99
CA GLY A 6 -25.84 -26.79 -21.60
C GLY A 6 -25.23 -25.39 -21.52
N LYS A 7 -25.94 -24.48 -20.85
CA LYS A 7 -25.39 -23.19 -20.44
C LYS A 7 -24.57 -23.39 -19.16
N GLY A 8 -23.25 -23.35 -19.26
CA GLY A 8 -22.41 -23.30 -18.09
C GLY A 8 -22.56 -21.93 -17.41
N LEU A 9 -23.03 -21.92 -16.16
CA LEU A 9 -22.94 -20.75 -15.27
C LEU A 9 -21.49 -20.58 -14.86
N TYR A 10 -20.85 -19.54 -15.36
CA TYR A 10 -19.57 -19.12 -14.83
C TYR A 10 -19.84 -18.25 -13.60
N TYR A 11 -19.58 -18.79 -12.41
CA TYR A 11 -19.49 -17.97 -11.21
C TYR A 11 -18.15 -17.23 -11.25
N VAL A 12 -18.19 -15.95 -11.59
CA VAL A 12 -17.08 -15.05 -11.34
C VAL A 12 -17.08 -14.77 -9.83
N THR A 13 -16.36 -15.60 -9.08
CA THR A 13 -16.14 -15.35 -7.66
C THR A 13 -15.09 -14.26 -7.52
N ASP A 14 -15.53 -13.02 -7.50
CA ASP A 14 -14.66 -11.91 -7.07
C ASP A 14 -14.38 -12.10 -5.57
N TRP A 15 -13.16 -12.56 -5.25
CA TRP A 15 -12.71 -12.85 -3.88
C TRP A 15 -12.77 -11.63 -2.96
N ARG A 16 -12.83 -10.41 -3.52
CA ARG A 16 -12.98 -9.14 -2.79
C ARG A 16 -14.35 -9.06 -2.10
N ILE A 17 -15.39 -9.65 -2.70
CA ILE A 17 -16.72 -9.75 -2.09
C ILE A 17 -16.67 -10.65 -0.85
N TRP A 18 -15.90 -11.72 -0.88
CA TRP A 18 -15.71 -12.62 0.26
C TRP A 18 -14.93 -11.97 1.41
N TYR A 19 -13.95 -11.12 1.10
CA TYR A 19 -13.17 -10.42 2.13
C TYR A 19 -14.05 -9.43 2.92
N VAL A 20 -14.90 -8.69 2.23
CA VAL A 20 -15.88 -7.78 2.85
C VAL A 20 -16.94 -8.55 3.63
N ILE A 21 -17.44 -9.68 3.11
CA ILE A 21 -18.47 -10.50 3.77
C ILE A 21 -17.91 -11.20 5.02
N VAL A 22 -16.67 -11.71 4.99
CA VAL A 22 -16.02 -12.32 6.16
C VAL A 22 -15.76 -11.30 7.26
N LEU A 23 -15.38 -10.08 6.91
CA LEU A 23 -15.17 -8.99 7.89
C LEU A 23 -16.50 -8.57 8.52
N VAL A 24 -17.57 -8.44 7.75
CA VAL A 24 -18.92 -8.10 8.23
C VAL A 24 -19.51 -9.20 9.11
N VAL A 25 -19.31 -10.49 8.76
CA VAL A 25 -19.84 -11.62 9.53
C VAL A 25 -19.11 -11.81 10.85
N LEU A 26 -17.79 -11.54 10.93
CA LEU A 26 -17.05 -11.60 12.18
C LEU A 26 -17.45 -10.49 13.18
N ILE A 27 -17.87 -9.33 12.67
CA ILE A 27 -18.41 -8.24 13.54
C ILE A 27 -19.79 -8.60 14.09
N GLN A 28 -20.60 -9.41 13.38
CA GLN A 28 -21.95 -9.78 13.82
C GLN A 28 -22.02 -10.97 14.81
N MET A 29 -20.93 -11.72 15.01
CA MET A 29 -20.92 -12.92 15.86
C MET A 29 -20.56 -12.67 17.34
N TYR A 30 -20.30 -11.42 17.75
CA TYR A 30 -20.13 -11.08 19.16
C TYR A 30 -21.16 -10.03 19.60
N PRO A 31 -22.32 -10.44 20.14
CA PRO A 31 -23.21 -9.49 20.77
C PRO A 31 -22.60 -9.05 22.11
N VAL A 32 -22.07 -7.83 22.15
CA VAL A 32 -21.75 -7.17 23.42
C VAL A 32 -23.06 -6.84 24.09
N ALA A 33 -23.29 -7.37 25.28
CA ALA A 33 -24.42 -7.01 26.11
C ALA A 33 -24.29 -5.53 26.50
N VAL A 34 -25.21 -4.70 26.03
CA VAL A 34 -25.32 -3.29 26.41
C VAL A 34 -25.98 -3.25 27.79
N SER A 35 -25.23 -2.87 28.80
CA SER A 35 -25.81 -2.40 30.09
C SER A 35 -25.97 -0.88 29.96
N ASP A 36 -27.21 -0.40 30.04
CA ASP A 36 -27.54 1.04 30.16
C ASP A 36 -26.94 1.62 31.44
N GLY A 37 -25.83 2.32 31.28
CA GLY A 37 -25.18 3.12 32.29
C GLY A 37 -24.45 4.26 31.58
N GLN A 38 -25.02 5.46 31.63
CA GLN A 38 -24.35 6.67 31.13
C GLN A 38 -23.07 6.91 31.91
N ASP A 39 -21.93 6.56 31.31
CA ASP A 39 -20.63 7.12 31.66
C ASP A 39 -19.83 7.37 30.35
N ASN A 40 -19.78 8.63 29.94
CA ASN A 40 -19.25 9.11 28.66
C ASN A 40 -17.72 9.24 28.64
N SER A 41 -16.97 8.43 29.39
CA SER A 41 -15.53 8.62 29.57
C SER A 41 -14.63 7.52 28.97
N ASN A 42 -15.18 6.47 28.30
CA ASN A 42 -14.37 5.35 27.78
C ASN A 42 -14.85 4.79 26.43
N GLN A 43 -15.39 5.60 25.53
CA GLN A 43 -15.50 5.15 24.13
C GLN A 43 -14.14 5.25 23.45
N LEU A 44 -13.63 4.13 22.94
CA LEU A 44 -12.49 4.16 22.02
C LEU A 44 -12.84 5.11 20.86
N PRO A 45 -11.89 5.97 20.44
CA PRO A 45 -12.12 6.90 19.34
C PRO A 45 -12.60 6.11 18.11
N ASN A 46 -13.54 6.67 17.36
CA ASN A 46 -13.96 6.07 16.11
C ASN A 46 -12.78 6.08 15.12
N SER A 47 -12.86 5.29 14.04
CA SER A 47 -11.74 5.12 13.10
C SER A 47 -11.28 6.42 12.44
N GLU A 48 -12.18 7.38 12.25
CA GLU A 48 -11.86 8.71 11.70
C GLU A 48 -11.16 9.59 12.73
N GLU A 49 -11.63 9.63 13.96
CA GLU A 49 -10.99 10.36 15.06
C GLU A 49 -9.59 9.83 15.35
N LEU A 50 -9.41 8.50 15.34
CA LEU A 50 -8.12 7.86 15.50
C LEU A 50 -7.19 8.22 14.35
N SER A 51 -7.65 8.16 13.10
CA SER A 51 -6.87 8.54 11.93
C SER A 51 -6.42 10.00 11.99
N ASN A 52 -7.31 10.91 12.39
CA ASN A 52 -6.99 12.33 12.54
C ASN A 52 -5.98 12.58 13.67
N SER A 53 -6.10 11.86 14.79
CA SER A 53 -5.15 11.91 15.90
C SER A 53 -3.75 11.46 15.45
N ILE A 54 -3.64 10.31 14.76
CA ILE A 54 -2.38 9.81 14.24
C ILE A 54 -1.80 10.82 13.23
N ASN A 55 -2.60 11.29 12.28
CA ASN A 55 -2.15 12.29 11.30
C ASN A 55 -1.60 13.56 11.96
N SER A 56 -2.19 14.02 13.06
CA SER A 56 -1.70 15.21 13.77
C SER A 56 -0.41 14.96 14.57
N SER A 57 -0.09 13.72 14.88
CA SER A 57 1.08 13.33 15.67
C SER A 57 2.36 13.19 14.83
N PHE A 58 2.26 13.20 13.49
CA PHE A 58 3.40 13.07 12.59
C PHE A 58 3.51 14.26 11.64
N ASP A 59 4.76 14.70 11.40
CA ASP A 59 5.04 15.86 10.54
C ASP A 59 4.84 15.56 9.04
N VAL A 60 5.05 14.30 8.64
CA VAL A 60 5.01 13.90 7.22
C VAL A 60 3.91 12.88 7.01
N ARG A 61 2.89 13.28 6.27
CA ARG A 61 1.66 12.51 5.98
C ARG A 61 1.50 12.31 4.49
N GLY A 62 0.83 11.23 4.13
CA GLY A 62 0.54 10.92 2.74
C GLY A 62 -0.70 10.07 2.59
N ILE A 63 -0.97 9.77 1.35
CA ILE A 63 -2.06 8.89 0.93
C ILE A 63 -1.51 7.83 -0.01
N ASP A 64 -2.26 6.76 -0.20
CA ASP A 64 -2.02 5.91 -1.35
C ASP A 64 -3.31 5.70 -2.14
N VAL A 65 -3.15 5.57 -3.46
CA VAL A 65 -4.27 5.59 -4.40
C VAL A 65 -4.08 4.59 -5.54
N SER A 66 -5.22 4.22 -6.12
CA SER A 66 -5.30 3.41 -7.33
C SER A 66 -6.48 3.86 -8.19
N HIS A 67 -6.77 3.11 -9.27
CA HIS A 67 -7.99 3.34 -10.05
C HIS A 67 -9.30 3.21 -9.25
N HIS A 68 -9.27 2.64 -8.05
CA HIS A 68 -10.44 2.53 -7.18
C HIS A 68 -10.89 3.87 -6.61
N ASN A 69 -9.97 4.82 -6.49
CA ASN A 69 -10.29 6.19 -6.03
C ASN A 69 -10.90 7.08 -7.13
N ASN A 70 -11.15 6.52 -8.33
CA ASN A 70 -11.73 7.21 -9.48
C ASN A 70 -10.95 8.45 -9.94
N GLU A 71 -11.64 9.57 -10.17
CA GLU A 71 -11.02 10.85 -10.48
C GLU A 71 -10.67 11.59 -9.21
N ILE A 72 -9.46 12.15 -9.18
CA ILE A 72 -8.90 12.90 -8.05
C ILE A 72 -8.67 14.32 -8.50
N ASP A 73 -9.19 15.28 -7.76
CA ASP A 73 -8.82 16.69 -7.90
C ASP A 73 -7.51 16.95 -7.16
N TRP A 74 -6.41 16.79 -7.89
CA TRP A 74 -5.07 16.98 -7.36
C TRP A 74 -4.77 18.43 -6.96
N ALA A 75 -5.50 19.38 -7.52
CA ALA A 75 -5.38 20.77 -7.10
C ALA A 75 -5.87 20.93 -5.67
N GLU A 76 -7.02 20.36 -5.33
CA GLU A 76 -7.53 20.37 -3.96
C GLU A 76 -6.64 19.58 -2.99
N VAL A 77 -6.18 18.37 -3.38
CA VAL A 77 -5.23 17.57 -2.58
C VAL A 77 -3.97 18.38 -2.25
N GLY A 78 -3.44 19.15 -3.19
CA GLY A 78 -2.22 19.95 -3.03
C GLY A 78 -2.40 21.30 -2.32
N LEU A 79 -3.64 21.80 -2.19
CA LEU A 79 -3.90 23.12 -1.61
C LEU A 79 -3.76 23.17 -0.09
N LYS A 80 -4.10 22.09 0.61
CA LYS A 80 -4.04 22.05 2.07
C LYS A 80 -2.61 22.21 2.59
N LYS A 81 -2.49 23.00 3.65
CA LYS A 81 -1.23 23.22 4.39
C LYS A 81 -1.44 22.88 5.87
N GLY A 82 -0.34 22.70 6.59
CA GLY A 82 -0.38 22.37 8.03
C GLY A 82 -0.88 20.95 8.29
N SER A 83 -1.75 20.77 9.28
CA SER A 83 -2.19 19.44 9.74
C SER A 83 -2.97 18.63 8.70
N GLY A 84 -3.53 19.26 7.67
CA GLY A 84 -4.21 18.58 6.56
C GLY A 84 -3.36 18.39 5.30
N GLN A 85 -2.06 18.72 5.33
CA GLN A 85 -1.21 18.65 4.15
C GLN A 85 -0.88 17.20 3.75
N THR A 86 -1.07 16.89 2.47
CA THR A 86 -0.57 15.67 1.84
C THR A 86 0.84 15.92 1.30
N HIS A 87 1.84 15.34 1.95
CA HIS A 87 3.25 15.51 1.57
C HIS A 87 3.70 14.51 0.51
N PHE A 88 3.11 13.31 0.51
CA PHE A 88 3.45 12.26 -0.44
C PHE A 88 2.24 11.42 -0.84
N CYS A 89 2.38 10.74 -1.97
CA CYS A 89 1.39 9.78 -2.45
C CYS A 89 2.07 8.56 -3.08
N PHE A 90 1.70 7.37 -2.64
CA PHE A 90 2.01 6.13 -3.34
C PHE A 90 0.87 5.76 -4.29
N MET A 91 1.21 5.35 -5.52
CA MET A 91 0.22 5.11 -6.58
C MET A 91 0.38 3.70 -7.14
N LYS A 92 -0.74 2.97 -7.26
CA LYS A 92 -0.73 1.70 -7.98
C LYS A 92 -0.30 1.93 -9.42
N ALA A 93 0.79 1.27 -9.82
CA ALA A 93 1.25 1.31 -11.20
C ALA A 93 0.86 0.02 -11.94
N THR A 94 1.19 -1.13 -11.34
CA THR A 94 1.02 -2.42 -11.97
C THR A 94 0.58 -3.50 -10.98
N GLU A 95 0.06 -4.61 -11.49
CA GLU A 95 -0.25 -5.81 -10.73
C GLU A 95 0.08 -7.05 -11.55
N GLY A 96 0.68 -8.05 -10.94
CA GLY A 96 0.97 -9.30 -11.62
C GLY A 96 1.76 -9.14 -12.91
N GLY A 97 1.46 -9.95 -13.92
CA GLY A 97 2.29 -10.03 -15.14
C GLY A 97 2.00 -8.98 -16.20
N ASP A 98 0.81 -8.38 -16.23
CA ASP A 98 0.31 -7.59 -17.37
C ASP A 98 -0.67 -6.48 -17.01
N PHE A 99 -1.20 -6.44 -15.79
CA PHE A 99 -2.12 -5.39 -15.40
C PHE A 99 -1.38 -4.07 -15.18
N ILE A 100 -1.90 -3.00 -15.79
CA ILE A 100 -1.44 -1.62 -15.62
C ILE A 100 -2.63 -0.81 -15.07
N ASP A 101 -2.41 -0.07 -13.99
CA ASP A 101 -3.45 0.78 -13.43
C ASP A 101 -3.79 1.93 -14.38
N LYS A 102 -5.06 1.98 -14.81
CA LYS A 102 -5.54 2.95 -15.80
C LYS A 102 -5.43 4.42 -15.37
N ARG A 103 -5.30 4.69 -14.07
CA ARG A 103 -5.16 6.04 -13.50
C ARG A 103 -3.70 6.40 -13.22
N PHE A 104 -2.77 5.45 -13.28
CA PHE A 104 -1.39 5.66 -12.88
C PHE A 104 -0.73 6.86 -13.57
N VAL A 105 -0.73 6.89 -14.87
CA VAL A 105 -0.05 7.95 -15.65
C VAL A 105 -0.63 9.34 -15.34
N HIS A 106 -1.95 9.43 -15.25
CA HIS A 106 -2.63 10.67 -14.90
C HIS A 106 -2.27 11.11 -13.48
N ASN A 107 -2.47 10.25 -12.50
CA ASN A 107 -2.18 10.55 -11.09
C ASN A 107 -0.71 10.91 -10.88
N TRP A 108 0.21 10.19 -11.55
CA TRP A 108 1.64 10.43 -11.50
C TRP A 108 2.03 11.83 -12.00
N SER A 109 1.43 12.26 -13.09
CA SER A 109 1.65 13.58 -13.67
C SER A 109 1.09 14.69 -12.80
N GLU A 110 -0.14 14.52 -12.33
CA GLU A 110 -0.83 15.55 -11.54
C GLU A 110 -0.22 15.73 -10.16
N ALA A 111 0.13 14.66 -9.46
CA ALA A 111 0.83 14.77 -8.17
C ALA A 111 2.14 15.57 -8.29
N LYS A 112 2.91 15.32 -9.37
CA LYS A 112 4.12 16.10 -9.65
C LYS A 112 3.81 17.58 -9.86
N ARG A 113 2.75 17.90 -10.65
CA ARG A 113 2.34 19.28 -10.93
C ARG A 113 1.99 20.04 -9.65
N HIS A 114 1.39 19.36 -8.68
CA HIS A 114 0.94 19.95 -7.42
C HIS A 114 1.95 19.82 -6.28
N GLY A 115 3.20 19.41 -6.58
CA GLY A 115 4.31 19.40 -5.63
C GLY A 115 4.21 18.29 -4.56
N ILE A 116 3.42 17.25 -4.81
CA ILE A 116 3.28 16.09 -3.94
C ILE A 116 4.39 15.09 -4.30
N ALA A 117 5.19 14.70 -3.31
CA ALA A 117 6.20 13.66 -3.50
C ALA A 117 5.52 12.33 -3.83
N LYS A 118 6.05 11.59 -4.81
CA LYS A 118 5.33 10.43 -5.36
C LYS A 118 6.17 9.18 -5.39
N GLY A 119 5.52 8.04 -5.23
CA GLY A 119 6.06 6.70 -5.39
C GLY A 119 5.09 5.80 -6.14
N ALA A 120 5.63 4.76 -6.77
CA ALA A 120 4.84 3.78 -7.51
C ALA A 120 4.89 2.42 -6.82
N TYR A 121 3.75 1.72 -6.73
CA TYR A 121 3.73 0.37 -6.21
C TYR A 121 3.25 -0.68 -7.22
N HIS A 122 3.79 -1.88 -7.05
CA HIS A 122 3.41 -3.10 -7.75
C HIS A 122 2.68 -4.04 -6.81
N PHE A 123 1.46 -4.44 -7.13
CA PHE A 123 0.72 -5.45 -6.37
C PHE A 123 1.22 -6.85 -6.77
N TYR A 124 1.82 -7.54 -5.81
CA TYR A 124 2.45 -8.84 -6.05
C TYR A 124 1.44 -9.99 -6.12
N ARG A 125 1.58 -10.84 -7.12
CA ARG A 125 0.75 -12.04 -7.32
C ARG A 125 1.60 -13.31 -7.15
N PRO A 126 1.38 -14.11 -6.09
CA PRO A 126 2.18 -15.30 -5.80
C PRO A 126 2.14 -16.40 -6.86
N ASP A 127 1.17 -16.38 -7.75
CA ASP A 127 0.95 -17.34 -8.82
C ASP A 127 1.65 -16.97 -10.15
N ILE A 128 2.30 -15.81 -10.19
CA ILE A 128 3.01 -15.31 -11.36
C ILE A 128 4.52 -15.26 -11.08
N ALA A 129 5.34 -15.64 -12.06
CA ALA A 129 6.78 -15.60 -11.93
C ALA A 129 7.31 -14.19 -11.60
N PRO A 130 8.23 -14.04 -10.64
CA PRO A 130 8.71 -12.73 -10.21
C PRO A 130 9.39 -11.92 -11.30
N GLU A 131 10.07 -12.58 -12.25
CA GLU A 131 10.71 -11.93 -13.40
C GLU A 131 9.69 -11.26 -14.34
N ILE A 132 8.53 -11.91 -14.54
CA ILE A 132 7.45 -11.37 -15.37
C ILE A 132 6.86 -10.13 -14.69
N GLN A 133 6.62 -10.20 -13.39
CA GLN A 133 6.08 -9.09 -12.59
C GLN A 133 7.06 -7.92 -12.52
N ALA A 134 8.35 -8.19 -12.27
CA ALA A 134 9.39 -7.16 -12.27
C ALA A 134 9.50 -6.47 -13.63
N LYS A 135 9.43 -7.23 -14.73
CA LYS A 135 9.41 -6.69 -16.09
C LYS A 135 8.20 -5.79 -16.32
N ASN A 136 6.99 -6.23 -15.89
CA ASN A 136 5.78 -5.42 -16.01
C ASN A 136 5.95 -4.08 -15.30
N PHE A 137 6.49 -4.08 -14.07
CA PHE A 137 6.73 -2.84 -13.33
C PHE A 137 7.77 -1.94 -14.01
N ILE A 138 8.93 -2.47 -14.36
CA ILE A 138 10.03 -1.70 -14.94
C ILE A 138 9.65 -1.07 -16.30
N GLN A 139 8.85 -1.76 -17.10
CA GLN A 139 8.40 -1.24 -18.39
C GLN A 139 7.39 -0.10 -18.30
N ASN A 140 6.68 0.03 -17.18
CA ASN A 140 5.59 0.99 -17.02
C ASN A 140 5.88 2.11 -16.02
N VAL A 141 6.99 2.04 -15.27
CA VAL A 141 7.35 3.03 -14.25
C VAL A 141 8.70 3.64 -14.56
N TRP A 142 8.74 4.94 -14.77
CA TRP A 142 9.98 5.71 -14.94
C TRP A 142 10.15 6.66 -13.77
N LEU A 143 11.11 6.34 -12.90
CA LEU A 143 11.43 7.16 -11.75
C LEU A 143 12.42 8.26 -12.13
N SER A 144 12.23 9.44 -11.56
CA SER A 144 13.11 10.59 -11.69
C SER A 144 13.74 10.91 -10.32
N GLU A 145 14.77 11.74 -10.32
CA GLU A 145 15.33 12.28 -9.08
C GLU A 145 14.23 12.90 -8.21
N GLY A 146 14.20 12.52 -6.93
CA GLY A 146 13.23 12.98 -5.95
C GLY A 146 11.96 12.12 -5.85
N ASP A 147 11.70 11.20 -6.80
CA ASP A 147 10.65 10.19 -6.65
C ASP A 147 11.06 9.15 -5.59
N PHE A 148 10.09 8.53 -4.93
CA PHE A 148 10.38 7.46 -3.98
C PHE A 148 10.91 6.21 -4.67
N ALA A 149 11.65 5.40 -3.93
CA ALA A 149 12.04 4.06 -4.32
C ALA A 149 10.79 3.25 -4.75
N PRO A 150 10.96 2.27 -5.66
CA PRO A 150 9.89 1.34 -6.03
C PRO A 150 9.28 0.69 -4.81
N VAL A 151 7.96 0.41 -4.85
CA VAL A 151 7.28 -0.28 -3.77
C VAL A 151 6.75 -1.62 -4.27
N LEU A 152 7.02 -2.68 -3.51
CA LEU A 152 6.38 -3.99 -3.67
C LEU A 152 5.26 -4.11 -2.63
N ASP A 153 4.04 -4.17 -3.08
CA ASP A 153 2.87 -4.47 -2.26
C ASP A 153 2.76 -6.00 -2.10
N PHE A 154 3.28 -6.47 -0.96
CA PHE A 154 3.35 -7.88 -0.60
C PHE A 154 2.43 -8.18 0.59
N GLU A 155 1.17 -8.44 0.31
CA GLU A 155 0.14 -8.73 1.31
C GLU A 155 -0.62 -10.05 1.03
N VAL A 156 -0.33 -10.72 -0.08
CA VAL A 156 -1.05 -11.92 -0.50
C VAL A 156 -0.23 -13.17 -0.29
N GLN A 157 -0.80 -14.13 0.43
CA GLN A 157 -0.20 -15.46 0.62
C GLN A 157 -0.34 -16.32 -0.65
N GLY A 158 0.57 -17.29 -0.79
CA GLY A 158 0.40 -18.33 -1.79
C GLY A 158 -0.85 -19.20 -1.54
N ARG A 159 -1.52 -19.63 -2.59
CA ARG A 159 -2.76 -20.44 -2.49
C ARG A 159 -2.51 -21.90 -2.14
N ASN A 160 -1.27 -22.38 -2.22
CA ASN A 160 -0.91 -23.77 -1.98
C ASN A 160 0.49 -23.89 -1.37
N ARG A 161 0.80 -25.11 -0.83
CA ARG A 161 2.08 -25.38 -0.16
C ARG A 161 3.33 -25.10 -1.03
N ARG A 162 3.23 -25.26 -2.35
CA ARG A 162 4.36 -24.98 -3.25
C ARG A 162 4.63 -23.50 -3.34
N GLN A 163 3.60 -22.70 -3.52
CA GLN A 163 3.70 -21.24 -3.55
C GLN A 163 4.24 -20.71 -2.22
N HIS A 164 3.68 -21.14 -1.10
CA HIS A 164 4.18 -20.78 0.23
C HIS A 164 5.68 -21.03 0.40
N ARG A 165 6.14 -22.22 0.00
CA ARG A 165 7.56 -22.63 0.16
C ARG A 165 8.53 -21.75 -0.61
N HIS A 166 8.12 -21.21 -1.74
CA HIS A 166 8.96 -20.42 -2.62
C HIS A 166 8.72 -18.92 -2.55
N LEU A 167 7.74 -18.51 -1.73
CA LEU A 167 7.27 -17.13 -1.76
C LEU A 167 8.35 -16.12 -1.37
N THR A 168 9.05 -16.34 -0.25
CA THR A 168 10.19 -15.49 0.15
C THR A 168 11.25 -15.41 -0.94
N LYS A 169 11.66 -16.54 -1.52
CA LYS A 169 12.63 -16.58 -2.61
C LYS A 169 12.16 -15.80 -3.84
N ASN A 170 10.89 -15.95 -4.20
CA ASN A 170 10.33 -15.27 -5.37
C ASN A 170 10.20 -13.75 -5.14
N VAL A 171 9.79 -13.35 -3.94
CA VAL A 171 9.75 -11.93 -3.54
C VAL A 171 11.16 -11.34 -3.56
N THR A 172 12.15 -12.02 -2.97
CA THR A 172 13.56 -11.60 -3.03
C THR A 172 14.01 -11.41 -4.49
N LYS A 173 13.64 -12.32 -5.38
CA LYS A 173 14.02 -12.23 -6.80
C LYS A 173 13.41 -11.01 -7.49
N TRP A 174 12.16 -10.68 -7.20
CA TRP A 174 11.53 -9.46 -7.71
C TRP A 174 12.26 -8.20 -7.23
N LEU A 175 12.56 -8.13 -5.93
CA LEU A 175 13.24 -6.99 -5.31
C LEU A 175 14.63 -6.79 -5.90
N GLU A 176 15.43 -7.86 -6.05
CA GLU A 176 16.77 -7.81 -6.66
C GLU A 176 16.74 -7.27 -8.09
N ILE A 177 15.78 -7.73 -8.92
CA ILE A 177 15.64 -7.28 -10.31
C ILE A 177 15.28 -5.79 -10.35
N VAL A 178 14.37 -5.35 -9.51
CA VAL A 178 13.90 -3.97 -9.47
C VAL A 178 14.97 -3.06 -8.85
N GLU A 179 15.66 -3.50 -7.80
CA GLU A 179 16.81 -2.78 -7.23
C GLU A 179 17.92 -2.57 -8.27
N ALA A 180 18.25 -3.61 -9.03
CA ALA A 180 19.26 -3.52 -10.11
C ALA A 180 18.83 -2.55 -11.23
N ALA A 181 17.54 -2.46 -11.52
CA ALA A 181 17.03 -1.59 -12.58
C ALA A 181 17.01 -0.10 -12.18
N TYR A 182 16.73 0.20 -10.92
CA TYR A 182 16.58 1.59 -10.46
C TYR A 182 17.75 2.09 -9.60
N GLY A 183 18.66 1.20 -9.18
CA GLY A 183 19.82 1.57 -8.35
C GLY A 183 19.47 1.97 -6.91
N ILE A 184 18.30 1.60 -6.44
CA ILE A 184 17.82 1.88 -5.07
C ILE A 184 17.03 0.70 -4.53
N LYS A 185 17.23 0.35 -3.24
CA LYS A 185 16.46 -0.70 -2.57
C LYS A 185 14.97 -0.37 -2.61
N PRO A 186 14.12 -1.28 -3.13
CA PRO A 186 12.66 -1.11 -3.05
C PRO A 186 12.15 -1.12 -1.62
N ILE A 187 10.96 -0.55 -1.42
CA ILE A 187 10.21 -0.59 -0.18
C ILE A 187 9.24 -1.78 -0.24
N ILE A 188 9.09 -2.52 0.85
CA ILE A 188 8.08 -3.59 0.96
C ILE A 188 6.88 -3.04 1.75
N TYR A 189 5.72 -2.92 1.09
CA TYR A 189 4.45 -2.76 1.80
C TYR A 189 3.94 -4.12 2.23
N THR A 190 3.52 -4.22 3.51
CA THR A 190 3.07 -5.49 4.09
C THR A 190 2.27 -5.28 5.36
N ASN A 191 1.45 -6.28 5.73
CA ASN A 191 0.79 -6.36 7.03
C ASN A 191 1.58 -7.24 8.01
N LEU A 192 1.24 -7.15 9.30
CA LEU A 192 1.93 -7.86 10.38
C LEU A 192 1.95 -9.38 10.18
N HIS A 193 0.88 -9.96 9.63
CA HIS A 193 0.81 -11.40 9.39
C HIS A 193 1.84 -11.85 8.34
N ILE A 194 1.90 -11.17 7.21
CA ILE A 194 2.86 -11.46 6.14
C ILE A 194 4.30 -11.15 6.61
N TYR A 195 4.51 -10.05 7.32
CA TYR A 195 5.81 -9.72 7.91
C TYR A 195 6.34 -10.85 8.77
N ASN A 196 5.57 -11.31 9.75
CA ASN A 196 5.99 -12.40 10.65
C ASN A 196 6.21 -13.73 9.94
N GLN A 197 5.46 -14.02 8.88
CA GLN A 197 5.49 -15.31 8.21
C GLN A 197 6.58 -15.42 7.13
N TYR A 198 6.92 -14.32 6.45
CA TYR A 198 7.76 -14.39 5.25
C TYR A 198 8.94 -13.41 5.24
N ILE A 199 8.94 -12.38 6.07
CA ILE A 199 9.94 -11.30 6.05
C ILE A 199 10.86 -11.40 7.26
N LYS A 200 10.31 -11.39 8.47
CA LYS A 200 11.06 -11.38 9.73
C LYS A 200 12.10 -12.48 9.79
N GLY A 201 13.36 -12.11 10.06
CA GLY A 201 14.48 -13.04 10.15
C GLY A 201 14.92 -13.64 8.82
N THR A 202 14.48 -13.11 7.70
CA THR A 202 14.94 -13.49 6.35
C THR A 202 15.73 -12.33 5.72
N PRO A 203 16.39 -12.52 4.56
CA PRO A 203 17.03 -11.40 3.86
C PRO A 203 16.10 -10.24 3.48
N LEU A 204 14.78 -10.45 3.47
CA LEU A 204 13.80 -9.41 3.21
C LEU A 204 13.70 -8.38 4.35
N ASP A 205 14.12 -8.74 5.56
CA ASP A 205 14.10 -7.86 6.74
C ASP A 205 15.07 -6.65 6.63
N GLU A 206 16.00 -6.73 5.69
CA GLU A 206 16.92 -5.64 5.39
C GLU A 206 16.31 -4.53 4.48
N TYR A 207 15.14 -4.79 3.91
CA TYR A 207 14.46 -3.81 3.05
C TYR A 207 13.66 -2.81 3.88
N PRO A 208 13.50 -1.56 3.41
CA PRO A 208 12.59 -0.61 4.04
C PRO A 208 11.16 -1.16 4.04
N ILE A 209 10.46 -1.02 5.17
CA ILE A 209 9.08 -1.49 5.34
C ILE A 209 8.10 -0.31 5.35
N TRP A 210 7.01 -0.48 4.62
CA TRP A 210 5.78 0.27 4.75
C TRP A 210 4.74 -0.67 5.37
N ALA A 211 4.49 -0.49 6.66
CA ALA A 211 3.61 -1.36 7.42
C ALA A 211 2.15 -0.94 7.28
N SER A 212 1.23 -1.89 7.13
CA SER A 212 -0.20 -1.65 7.27
C SER A 212 -0.73 -2.25 8.57
N GLN A 213 -1.34 -1.42 9.39
CA GLN A 213 -2.01 -1.82 10.62
C GLN A 213 -3.04 -0.75 11.00
N TYR A 214 -4.29 -1.17 11.18
CA TYR A 214 -5.43 -0.29 11.40
C TYR A 214 -6.00 -0.44 12.80
N ASN A 215 -6.81 0.53 13.24
CA ASN A 215 -7.52 0.50 14.52
C ASN A 215 -6.59 0.36 15.73
N THR A 216 -5.43 0.99 15.69
CA THR A 216 -4.45 1.03 16.78
C THR A 216 -3.84 2.42 16.84
N GLU A 217 -3.53 2.89 18.05
CA GLU A 217 -2.92 4.20 18.29
C GLU A 217 -1.43 4.25 17.94
N GLN A 218 -0.80 3.10 17.87
CA GLN A 218 0.62 2.95 17.55
C GLN A 218 0.87 1.65 16.80
N LEU A 219 1.94 1.59 16.04
CA LEU A 219 2.35 0.40 15.34
C LEU A 219 2.83 -0.67 16.33
N ILE A 220 2.30 -1.89 16.25
CA ILE A 220 2.57 -2.98 17.18
C ILE A 220 3.10 -4.20 16.41
N GLY A 221 4.14 -4.85 16.97
CA GLY A 221 4.67 -6.11 16.45
C GLY A 221 5.67 -5.98 15.30
N PHE A 222 6.06 -4.75 14.97
CA PHE A 222 7.11 -4.42 14.00
C PHE A 222 8.38 -3.88 14.68
N ASP A 223 8.59 -4.18 15.97
CA ASP A 223 9.62 -3.56 16.81
C ASP A 223 11.04 -3.71 16.27
N ASP A 224 11.33 -4.84 15.59
CA ASP A 224 12.63 -5.12 15.00
C ASP A 224 12.70 -4.77 13.50
N ALA A 225 11.60 -4.32 12.90
CA ALA A 225 11.51 -4.04 11.47
C ALA A 225 12.08 -2.66 11.11
N ASN A 226 12.63 -2.55 9.91
CA ASN A 226 13.09 -1.30 9.33
C ASN A 226 11.92 -0.49 8.76
N VAL A 227 10.96 -0.06 9.63
CA VAL A 227 9.72 0.58 9.22
C VAL A 227 9.92 2.07 9.02
N PHE A 228 9.54 2.55 7.85
CA PHE A 228 9.58 3.98 7.49
C PHE A 228 8.20 4.59 7.30
N PHE A 229 7.23 3.80 6.85
CA PHE A 229 5.87 4.27 6.63
C PHE A 229 4.87 3.38 7.35
N TRP A 230 3.80 3.99 7.80
CA TRP A 230 2.67 3.29 8.39
C TRP A 230 1.37 3.73 7.72
N GLN A 231 0.69 2.78 7.07
CA GLN A 231 -0.68 2.94 6.61
C GLN A 231 -1.60 2.61 7.78
N HIS A 232 -2.17 3.64 8.40
CA HIS A 232 -2.92 3.53 9.64
C HIS A 232 -4.44 3.57 9.46
N SER A 233 -4.92 3.95 8.27
CA SER A 233 -6.35 4.02 7.95
C SER A 233 -6.59 3.67 6.50
N GLN A 234 -7.70 2.97 6.24
CA GLN A 234 -8.25 2.69 4.90
C GLN A 234 -9.60 3.39 4.67
N THR A 235 -10.01 4.23 5.60
CA THR A 235 -11.30 4.95 5.58
C THR A 235 -11.10 6.45 5.77
N GLY A 236 -9.90 6.94 5.49
CA GLY A 236 -9.56 8.36 5.59
C GLY A 236 -10.34 9.22 4.60
N LYS A 237 -10.40 10.51 4.88
CA LYS A 237 -11.00 11.51 4.00
C LYS A 237 -9.97 12.57 3.65
N THR A 238 -9.86 12.84 2.36
CA THR A 238 -8.94 13.87 1.82
C THR A 238 -9.69 14.70 0.81
N ASP A 239 -9.61 16.02 0.91
CA ASP A 239 -10.22 16.92 -0.05
C ASP A 239 -9.67 16.64 -1.45
N GLY A 240 -10.54 16.71 -2.45
CA GLY A 240 -10.19 16.31 -3.81
C GLY A 240 -10.38 14.83 -4.13
N ILE A 241 -10.71 13.99 -3.13
CA ILE A 241 -10.98 12.56 -3.32
C ILE A 241 -12.38 12.22 -2.83
N VAL A 242 -13.18 11.65 -3.72
CA VAL A 242 -14.54 11.21 -3.39
C VAL A 242 -14.50 9.79 -2.82
N GLY A 243 -15.00 9.62 -1.59
CA GLY A 243 -15.00 8.33 -0.90
C GLY A 243 -13.87 8.20 0.11
N ASP A 244 -13.51 6.96 0.38
CA ASP A 244 -12.43 6.62 1.30
C ASP A 244 -11.09 6.60 0.58
N VAL A 245 -10.04 6.98 1.30
CA VAL A 245 -8.65 6.91 0.84
C VAL A 245 -7.75 6.43 1.97
N ASP A 246 -6.72 5.69 1.62
CA ASP A 246 -5.75 5.19 2.57
C ASP A 246 -4.85 6.31 3.08
N HIS A 247 -4.76 6.46 4.42
CA HIS A 247 -3.92 7.45 5.07
C HIS A 247 -2.63 6.83 5.61
N ASN A 248 -1.55 7.54 5.39
CA ASN A 248 -0.19 7.12 5.71
C ASN A 248 0.56 8.19 6.48
N VAL A 249 1.44 7.75 7.37
CA VAL A 249 2.43 8.62 8.01
C VAL A 249 3.84 8.09 7.75
N TYR A 250 4.80 8.99 7.69
CA TYR A 250 6.21 8.67 7.70
C TYR A 250 6.72 8.72 9.14
N LEU A 251 7.42 7.67 9.59
CA LEU A 251 7.83 7.51 10.98
C LEU A 251 9.15 8.20 11.31
N GLY A 252 9.83 8.76 10.33
CA GLY A 252 11.07 9.52 10.49
C GLY A 252 10.87 11.03 10.34
N THR A 253 11.96 11.77 10.29
CA THR A 253 11.94 13.21 10.02
C THR A 253 11.83 13.51 8.53
N TYR A 254 11.40 14.72 8.19
CA TYR A 254 11.36 15.18 6.79
C TYR A 254 12.72 15.04 6.08
N LEU A 255 13.83 15.26 6.80
CA LEU A 255 15.17 15.10 6.25
C LEU A 255 15.53 13.64 5.95
N ASP A 256 15.05 12.71 6.76
CA ASP A 256 15.31 11.28 6.53
C ASP A 256 14.57 10.72 5.32
N LEU A 257 13.45 11.35 4.96
CA LEU A 257 12.64 10.97 3.80
C LEU A 257 13.45 10.96 2.48
N PHE A 258 14.46 11.82 2.38
CA PHE A 258 15.34 11.86 1.20
C PHE A 258 16.19 10.60 1.02
N LYS A 259 16.37 9.79 2.07
CA LYS A 259 17.12 8.52 1.98
C LYS A 259 16.38 7.46 1.15
N LEU A 260 15.05 7.59 1.07
CA LEU A 260 14.17 6.68 0.34
C LEU A 260 13.83 7.19 -1.07
N LYS A 261 14.51 8.24 -1.54
CA LYS A 261 14.27 8.84 -2.85
C LYS A 261 15.38 8.54 -3.84
N VAL A 262 15.01 8.39 -5.09
CA VAL A 262 15.95 8.26 -6.21
C VAL A 262 16.85 9.49 -6.23
N LYS A 263 18.15 9.25 -6.25
CA LYS A 263 19.19 10.28 -6.35
C LYS A 263 19.61 10.44 -7.81
N ARG A 264 20.06 11.62 -8.15
CA ARG A 264 20.68 11.84 -9.45
C ARG A 264 21.87 10.91 -9.61
N SER A 265 21.93 10.12 -10.69
CA SER A 265 23.16 9.45 -11.08
C SER A 265 24.21 10.52 -11.26
N ARG A 266 25.33 10.47 -10.52
CA ARG A 266 26.51 11.25 -10.89
C ARG A 266 26.95 10.70 -12.24
N GLU A 267 26.59 11.36 -13.34
CA GLU A 267 27.32 11.19 -14.57
C GLU A 267 28.78 11.50 -14.22
N ASN A 268 29.65 10.54 -14.54
CA ASN A 268 31.09 10.78 -14.44
C ASN A 268 31.40 11.98 -15.35
N ASP A 269 31.58 13.15 -14.73
CA ASP A 269 32.28 14.26 -15.33
C ASP A 269 33.73 13.79 -15.52
N GLY A 270 33.96 13.11 -16.64
CA GLY A 270 35.26 12.67 -17.12
C GLY A 270 35.69 13.52 -18.30
#